data_91159c1f07d2dd9386317714c4843626
#
_entry.id   91159c1f07d2dd9386317714c4843626
#
_cell.length_a   1.000
_cell.length_b   1.000
_cell.length_c   1.000
_cell.angle_alpha   90.00
_cell.angle_beta   90.00
_cell.angle_gamma   90.00
#
_symmetry.space_group_name_H-M   'P 1'
#
loop_
_entity.id
_entity.type
_entity.pdbx_description
1 polymer ?
#
loop_
_entity_poly.entity_id
_entity_poly.type
_entity_poly.pdbx_seq_one_letter_code
_entity_poly.pdbx_strand_id
1 'polypeptide(L)'
;ASEKYNTAKNSLSKFGIVTGEVSLDLPAMLKHKDQTVATLTRGIAGLFKKNKVSHYQGRGSIPQAGQVLVTTNAGETTTLSAKNILIATGSSVAPLPGVTLDGDRIGTSTEALNYPEVPQHLVVIGAGVIGLELGSVWKRLGANVTVLEYLDRILPGMDSEIAQDALKIFKKQGLDFQLGTKVTSARVEGDECIVECEGREPIRCDRVLLAVGRSPNTQGLGAEALGLTMDRRGRILVDDHFKTNIEGVYAIGDVVPGPMLAHKAEEEAVACVEMLATGYGHINYNTLPGVVYTEPE
;
A
#
# COMPACT_ATOMS: atom_id res chain seq x y z
N ALA A 1 -2.29 -17.46 3.69
CA ALA A 1 -2.86 -18.19 4.84
C ALA A 1 -4.39 -18.29 4.71
N SER A 2 -5.11 -17.17 4.49
CA SER A 2 -6.59 -17.17 4.36
C SER A 2 -7.10 -18.07 3.23
N GLU A 3 -6.37 -18.13 2.11
CA GLU A 3 -6.68 -19.03 0.99
C GLU A 3 -6.59 -20.50 1.42
N LYS A 4 -5.49 -20.91 2.10
CA LYS A 4 -5.35 -22.27 2.61
C LYS A 4 -6.48 -22.65 3.56
N TYR A 5 -6.87 -21.73 4.44
CA TYR A 5 -8.02 -21.93 5.33
C TYR A 5 -9.32 -22.12 4.54
N ASN A 6 -9.59 -21.26 3.58
CA ASN A 6 -10.77 -21.34 2.72
C ASN A 6 -10.80 -22.63 1.89
N THR A 7 -9.65 -23.03 1.32
CA THR A 7 -9.52 -24.29 0.57
C THR A 7 -9.78 -25.49 1.46
N ALA A 8 -9.18 -25.52 2.63
CA ALA A 8 -9.39 -26.62 3.59
C ALA A 8 -10.86 -26.73 4.01
N LYS A 9 -11.52 -25.62 4.27
CA LYS A 9 -12.90 -25.58 4.76
C LYS A 9 -13.94 -25.88 3.65
N ASN A 10 -13.73 -25.38 2.42
CA ASN A 10 -14.80 -25.31 1.42
C ASN A 10 -14.50 -26.05 0.11
N SER A 11 -13.27 -26.52 -0.13
CA SER A 11 -12.88 -26.99 -1.45
C SER A 11 -12.27 -28.40 -1.49
N LEU A 12 -11.68 -28.89 -0.41
CA LEU A 12 -10.97 -30.18 -0.41
C LEU A 12 -11.89 -31.35 -0.69
N SER A 13 -13.16 -31.28 -0.28
CA SER A 13 -14.16 -32.32 -0.55
C SER A 13 -14.38 -32.57 -2.05
N LYS A 14 -14.20 -31.56 -2.91
CA LYS A 14 -14.29 -31.69 -4.35
C LYS A 14 -13.21 -32.61 -4.94
N PHE A 15 -12.11 -32.81 -4.21
CA PHE A 15 -11.01 -33.70 -4.58
C PHE A 15 -11.06 -35.04 -3.84
N GLY A 16 -12.18 -35.33 -3.16
CA GLY A 16 -12.32 -36.56 -2.36
C GLY A 16 -11.56 -36.54 -1.04
N ILE A 17 -11.06 -35.39 -0.62
CA ILE A 17 -10.32 -35.24 0.65
C ILE A 17 -11.33 -34.84 1.73
N VAL A 18 -11.49 -35.73 2.72
CA VAL A 18 -12.36 -35.51 3.87
C VAL A 18 -11.54 -34.93 5.00
N THR A 19 -11.89 -33.72 5.42
CA THR A 19 -11.34 -33.07 6.62
C THR A 19 -12.35 -33.20 7.76
N GLY A 20 -11.85 -33.22 8.99
CA GLY A 20 -12.69 -32.96 10.15
C GLY A 20 -13.11 -31.48 10.20
N GLU A 21 -13.57 -31.03 11.35
CA GLU A 21 -13.89 -29.61 11.58
C GLU A 21 -12.65 -28.73 11.33
N VAL A 22 -12.78 -27.73 10.45
CA VAL A 22 -11.73 -26.76 10.14
C VAL A 22 -12.07 -25.45 10.84
N SER A 23 -11.33 -25.12 11.88
CA SER A 23 -11.46 -23.88 12.65
C SER A 23 -10.34 -22.88 12.33
N LEU A 24 -10.59 -21.61 12.62
CA LEU A 24 -9.62 -20.52 12.45
C LEU A 24 -9.03 -20.15 13.82
N ASP A 25 -7.71 -20.22 13.93
CA ASP A 25 -6.94 -19.57 15.00
C ASP A 25 -6.33 -18.29 14.43
N LEU A 26 -7.07 -17.17 14.48
CA LEU A 26 -6.63 -15.89 13.95
C LEU A 26 -5.38 -15.36 14.66
N PRO A 27 -5.26 -15.41 16.01
CA PRO A 27 -4.02 -15.02 16.70
C PRO A 27 -2.79 -15.78 16.19
N ALA A 28 -2.88 -17.08 15.98
CA ALA A 28 -1.79 -17.87 15.44
C ALA A 28 -1.47 -17.48 13.98
N MET A 29 -2.48 -17.19 13.17
CA MET A 29 -2.30 -16.71 11.78
C MET A 29 -1.60 -15.34 11.74
N LEU A 30 -2.00 -14.39 12.59
CA LEU A 30 -1.35 -13.07 12.71
C LEU A 30 0.10 -13.21 13.22
N LYS A 31 0.33 -14.04 14.23
CA LYS A 31 1.68 -14.34 14.72
C LYS A 31 2.60 -14.90 13.62
N HIS A 32 2.07 -15.78 12.76
CA HIS A 32 2.83 -16.31 11.61
C HIS A 32 3.20 -15.19 10.62
N LYS A 33 2.27 -14.27 10.34
CA LYS A 33 2.55 -13.06 9.53
C LYS A 33 3.67 -12.24 10.16
N ASP A 34 3.59 -11.93 11.46
CA ASP A 34 4.59 -11.11 12.16
C ASP A 34 5.97 -11.76 12.15
N GLN A 35 6.04 -13.08 12.33
CA GLN A 35 7.29 -13.83 12.24
C GLN A 35 7.90 -13.77 10.83
N THR A 36 7.07 -13.84 9.79
CA THR A 36 7.51 -13.70 8.39
C THR A 36 8.07 -12.31 8.14
N VAL A 37 7.35 -11.26 8.53
CA VAL A 37 7.80 -9.86 8.41
C VAL A 37 9.12 -9.65 9.17
N ALA A 38 9.20 -10.11 10.42
CA ALA A 38 10.41 -9.98 11.23
C ALA A 38 11.62 -10.73 10.61
N THR A 39 11.39 -11.83 9.93
CA THR A 39 12.45 -12.57 9.23
C THR A 39 12.96 -11.80 8.02
N LEU A 40 12.05 -11.25 7.21
CA LEU A 40 12.41 -10.46 6.03
C LEU A 40 13.15 -9.17 6.42
N THR A 41 12.66 -8.43 7.40
CA THR A 41 13.29 -7.17 7.86
C THR A 41 14.67 -7.40 8.48
N ARG A 42 14.86 -8.50 9.23
CA ARG A 42 16.18 -8.90 9.72
C ARG A 42 17.13 -9.27 8.57
N GLY A 43 16.61 -9.90 7.52
CA GLY A 43 17.38 -10.19 6.30
C GLY A 43 17.92 -8.92 5.67
N ILE A 44 17.09 -7.88 5.52
CA ILE A 44 17.51 -6.58 4.98
C ILE A 44 18.59 -5.93 5.87
N ALA A 45 18.41 -5.93 7.20
CA ALA A 45 19.42 -5.41 8.13
C ALA A 45 20.74 -6.17 8.00
N GLY A 46 20.68 -7.49 7.80
CA GLY A 46 21.85 -8.33 7.53
C GLY A 46 22.57 -7.95 6.23
N LEU A 47 21.82 -7.66 5.16
CA LEU A 47 22.36 -7.19 3.88
C LEU A 47 23.03 -5.82 4.03
N PHE A 48 22.46 -4.88 4.75
CA PHE A 48 23.09 -3.58 5.04
C PHE A 48 24.44 -3.78 5.74
N LYS A 49 24.47 -4.59 6.79
CA LYS A 49 25.73 -4.90 7.51
C LYS A 49 26.77 -5.56 6.62
N LYS A 50 26.36 -6.57 5.83
CA LYS A 50 27.25 -7.29 4.89
C LYS A 50 27.88 -6.36 3.86
N ASN A 51 27.08 -5.43 3.33
CA ASN A 51 27.52 -4.50 2.28
C ASN A 51 28.08 -3.18 2.85
N LYS A 52 28.26 -3.07 4.17
CA LYS A 52 28.81 -1.87 4.84
C LYS A 52 27.98 -0.61 4.57
N VAL A 53 26.64 -0.76 4.44
CA VAL A 53 25.71 0.36 4.32
C VAL A 53 25.42 0.88 5.72
N SER A 54 25.68 2.17 5.96
CA SER A 54 25.34 2.84 7.21
C SER A 54 23.82 3.10 7.26
N HIS A 55 23.17 2.69 8.35
CA HIS A 55 21.75 2.86 8.55
C HIS A 55 21.50 3.88 9.67
N TYR A 56 20.80 4.96 9.36
CA TYR A 56 20.38 5.99 10.29
C TYR A 56 18.87 5.94 10.50
N GLN A 57 18.44 5.70 11.73
CA GLN A 57 17.01 5.69 12.08
C GLN A 57 16.53 7.09 12.43
N GLY A 58 15.54 7.58 11.69
CA GLY A 58 14.98 8.90 11.91
C GLY A 58 14.29 9.46 10.67
N ARG A 59 13.93 10.72 10.73
CA ARG A 59 13.37 11.49 9.62
C ARG A 59 14.49 12.21 8.88
N GLY A 60 14.62 11.92 7.59
CA GLY A 60 15.56 12.61 6.71
C GLY A 60 14.94 13.85 6.10
N SER A 61 15.72 14.93 6.00
CA SER A 61 15.39 16.13 5.23
C SER A 61 16.62 16.64 4.48
N ILE A 62 16.43 17.45 3.45
CA ILE A 62 17.49 17.98 2.60
C ILE A 62 17.51 19.51 2.75
N PRO A 63 18.29 20.05 3.71
CA PRO A 63 18.33 21.48 3.96
C PRO A 63 18.98 22.27 2.81
N GLN A 64 19.92 21.62 2.10
CA GLN A 64 20.56 22.13 0.88
C GLN A 64 21.15 20.98 0.07
N ALA A 65 21.47 21.24 -1.21
CA ALA A 65 22.13 20.26 -2.05
C ALA A 65 23.43 19.73 -1.39
N GLY A 66 23.65 18.43 -1.46
CA GLY A 66 24.82 17.78 -0.86
C GLY A 66 24.72 17.56 0.66
N GLN A 67 23.60 17.85 1.31
CA GLN A 67 23.41 17.61 2.74
C GLN A 67 22.07 16.93 3.05
N VAL A 68 22.13 15.93 3.94
CA VAL A 68 20.95 15.30 4.53
C VAL A 68 21.00 15.48 6.04
N LEU A 69 19.94 16.05 6.59
CA LEU A 69 19.73 16.14 8.03
C LEU A 69 18.84 14.98 8.49
N VAL A 70 19.36 14.15 9.38
CA VAL A 70 18.60 13.08 10.03
C VAL A 70 18.22 13.52 11.43
N THR A 71 16.91 13.49 11.73
CA THR A 71 16.37 13.74 13.07
C THR A 71 15.82 12.43 13.64
N THR A 72 16.39 11.95 14.74
CA THR A 72 15.95 10.72 15.42
C THR A 72 14.60 10.95 16.14
N ASN A 73 13.95 9.87 16.56
CA ASN A 73 12.71 9.97 17.36
C ASN A 73 12.92 10.63 18.72
N ALA A 74 14.17 10.67 19.22
CA ALA A 74 14.56 11.39 20.45
C ALA A 74 14.83 12.89 20.20
N GLY A 75 14.75 13.36 18.94
CA GLY A 75 15.02 14.75 18.57
C GLY A 75 16.51 15.07 18.33
N GLU A 76 17.39 14.07 18.43
CA GLU A 76 18.80 14.25 18.09
C GLU A 76 18.99 14.40 16.58
N THR A 77 19.90 15.28 16.18
CA THR A 77 20.16 15.57 14.77
C THR A 77 21.56 15.15 14.35
N THR A 78 21.67 14.64 13.15
CA THR A 78 22.95 14.31 12.49
C THR A 78 22.92 14.84 11.07
N THR A 79 23.93 15.63 10.69
CA THR A 79 24.07 16.11 9.31
C THR A 79 25.05 15.21 8.57
N LEU A 80 24.62 14.70 7.43
CA LEU A 80 25.43 13.88 6.52
C LEU A 80 25.78 14.71 5.28
N SER A 81 27.03 14.71 4.88
CA SER A 81 27.45 15.25 3.57
C SER A 81 27.42 14.13 2.54
N ALA A 82 26.81 14.36 1.39
CA ALA A 82 26.66 13.39 0.34
C ALA A 82 26.92 14.01 -1.04
N LYS A 83 27.67 13.31 -1.88
CA LYS A 83 27.89 13.70 -3.28
C LYS A 83 26.58 13.55 -4.09
N ASN A 84 25.85 12.49 -3.84
CA ASN A 84 24.55 12.21 -4.46
C ASN A 84 23.53 11.90 -3.37
N ILE A 85 22.33 12.41 -3.53
CA ILE A 85 21.17 12.16 -2.65
C ILE A 85 20.09 11.48 -3.48
N LEU A 86 19.64 10.30 -3.07
CA LEU A 86 18.55 9.58 -3.72
C LEU A 86 17.31 9.61 -2.81
N ILE A 87 16.26 10.29 -3.27
CA ILE A 87 14.97 10.36 -2.58
C ILE A 87 14.16 9.13 -2.94
N ALA A 88 13.90 8.27 -1.95
CA ALA A 88 13.11 7.04 -2.09
C ALA A 88 12.13 6.91 -0.91
N THR A 89 11.47 8.00 -0.55
CA THR A 89 10.65 8.12 0.66
C THR A 89 9.27 7.46 0.55
N GLY A 90 8.94 6.92 -0.61
CA GLY A 90 7.73 6.13 -0.82
C GLY A 90 6.45 6.96 -0.78
N SER A 91 5.36 6.33 -0.37
CA SER A 91 4.02 6.91 -0.33
C SER A 91 3.26 6.51 0.93
N SER A 92 2.22 7.27 1.24
CA SER A 92 1.25 7.00 2.31
C SER A 92 -0.15 6.90 1.72
N VAL A 93 -1.10 6.38 2.49
CA VAL A 93 -2.51 6.31 2.06
C VAL A 93 -3.02 7.71 1.80
N ALA A 94 -3.71 7.89 0.66
CA ALA A 94 -4.32 9.16 0.32
C ALA A 94 -5.50 9.44 1.26
N PRO A 95 -5.62 10.65 1.82
CA PRO A 95 -6.75 11.02 2.64
C PRO A 95 -8.01 11.13 1.80
N LEU A 96 -9.17 10.85 2.41
CA LEU A 96 -10.48 11.11 1.83
C LEU A 96 -11.19 12.16 2.70
N PRO A 97 -11.57 13.31 2.15
CA PRO A 97 -12.32 14.33 2.91
C PRO A 97 -13.59 13.72 3.55
N GLY A 98 -13.83 14.04 4.82
CA GLY A 98 -14.97 13.50 5.59
C GLY A 98 -14.70 12.13 6.23
N VAL A 99 -13.58 11.48 5.95
CA VAL A 99 -13.16 10.22 6.60
C VAL A 99 -12.00 10.50 7.55
N THR A 100 -12.22 10.28 8.84
CA THR A 100 -11.20 10.44 9.87
C THR A 100 -10.73 9.07 10.33
N LEU A 101 -9.44 8.79 10.11
CA LEU A 101 -8.81 7.57 10.60
C LEU A 101 -8.64 7.66 12.13
N ASP A 102 -9.08 6.64 12.85
CA ASP A 102 -8.89 6.52 14.29
C ASP A 102 -7.78 5.53 14.68
N GLY A 103 -7.23 4.83 13.67
CA GLY A 103 -6.18 3.85 13.88
C GLY A 103 -6.65 2.53 14.50
N ASP A 104 -7.95 2.30 14.57
CA ASP A 104 -8.57 1.06 15.04
C ASP A 104 -9.70 0.60 14.12
N ARG A 105 -10.88 1.25 14.21
CA ARG A 105 -12.09 0.85 13.47
C ARG A 105 -12.12 1.39 12.06
N ILE A 106 -11.68 2.64 11.90
CA ILE A 106 -11.52 3.29 10.59
C ILE A 106 -10.04 3.42 10.32
N GLY A 107 -9.50 2.52 9.54
CA GLY A 107 -8.08 2.38 9.31
C GLY A 107 -7.69 2.27 7.85
N THR A 108 -6.41 2.08 7.66
CA THR A 108 -5.76 1.84 6.38
C THR A 108 -5.42 0.35 6.22
N SER A 109 -4.63 0.02 5.21
CA SER A 109 -4.08 -1.33 5.06
C SER A 109 -3.23 -1.76 6.28
N THR A 110 -2.62 -0.82 7.01
CA THR A 110 -1.83 -1.13 8.21
C THR A 110 -2.70 -1.74 9.31
N GLU A 111 -3.82 -1.13 9.63
CA GLU A 111 -4.76 -1.63 10.63
C GLU A 111 -5.45 -2.90 10.13
N ALA A 112 -5.86 -2.92 8.85
CA ALA A 112 -6.53 -4.09 8.27
C ALA A 112 -5.66 -5.35 8.19
N LEU A 113 -4.35 -5.24 8.23
CA LEU A 113 -3.42 -6.36 8.38
C LEU A 113 -3.32 -6.90 9.81
N ASN A 114 -3.93 -6.22 10.78
CA ASN A 114 -3.76 -6.48 12.21
C ASN A 114 -5.06 -6.55 13.00
N TYR A 115 -6.23 -6.63 12.36
CA TYR A 115 -7.48 -6.75 13.09
C TYR A 115 -7.44 -7.95 14.05
N PRO A 116 -7.73 -7.74 15.35
CA PRO A 116 -7.59 -8.78 16.37
C PRO A 116 -8.67 -9.87 16.25
N GLU A 117 -9.74 -9.58 15.54
CA GLU A 117 -10.87 -10.47 15.28
C GLU A 117 -11.36 -10.33 13.83
N VAL A 118 -12.07 -11.33 13.34
CA VAL A 118 -12.70 -11.26 12.03
C VAL A 118 -13.88 -10.30 12.10
N PRO A 119 -13.89 -9.21 11.30
CA PRO A 119 -15.04 -8.29 11.27
C PRO A 119 -16.34 -9.02 10.92
N GLN A 120 -17.44 -8.65 11.54
CA GLN A 120 -18.76 -9.12 11.10
C GLN A 120 -19.12 -8.46 9.78
N HIS A 121 -18.88 -7.13 9.68
CA HIS A 121 -19.06 -6.37 8.46
C HIS A 121 -17.89 -5.39 8.26
N LEU A 122 -17.11 -5.62 7.21
CA LEU A 122 -16.05 -4.73 6.75
C LEU A 122 -16.53 -3.92 5.55
N VAL A 123 -16.50 -2.60 5.65
CA VAL A 123 -16.68 -1.70 4.51
C VAL A 123 -15.31 -1.31 3.97
N VAL A 124 -15.08 -1.57 2.69
CA VAL A 124 -13.87 -1.18 1.97
C VAL A 124 -14.20 0.04 1.09
N ILE A 125 -13.51 1.15 1.31
CA ILE A 125 -13.64 2.36 0.48
C ILE A 125 -12.51 2.38 -0.54
N GLY A 126 -12.85 2.12 -1.80
CA GLY A 126 -11.93 1.99 -2.93
C GLY A 126 -11.78 0.54 -3.43
N ALA A 127 -12.09 0.31 -4.70
CA ALA A 127 -11.96 -0.98 -5.37
C ALA A 127 -10.66 -1.11 -6.20
N GLY A 128 -9.58 -0.50 -5.71
CA GLY A 128 -8.23 -0.71 -6.21
C GLY A 128 -7.61 -2.00 -5.66
N VAL A 129 -6.35 -2.25 -6.01
CA VAL A 129 -5.60 -3.47 -5.65
C VAL A 129 -5.66 -3.75 -4.15
N ILE A 130 -5.28 -2.77 -3.31
CA ILE A 130 -5.21 -2.92 -1.85
C ILE A 130 -6.59 -3.26 -1.24
N GLY A 131 -7.63 -2.56 -1.67
CA GLY A 131 -8.99 -2.78 -1.17
C GLY A 131 -9.50 -4.18 -1.51
N LEU A 132 -9.24 -4.66 -2.72
CA LEU A 132 -9.68 -5.97 -3.18
C LEU A 132 -8.87 -7.11 -2.54
N GLU A 133 -7.56 -6.96 -2.42
CA GLU A 133 -6.71 -7.96 -1.76
C GLU A 133 -7.12 -8.16 -0.31
N LEU A 134 -7.19 -7.09 0.48
CA LEU A 134 -7.54 -7.16 1.91
C LEU A 134 -9.01 -7.52 2.12
N GLY A 135 -9.92 -6.97 1.30
CA GLY A 135 -11.33 -7.35 1.31
C GLY A 135 -11.51 -8.86 1.06
N SER A 136 -10.77 -9.41 0.09
CA SER A 136 -10.78 -10.85 -0.21
C SER A 136 -10.22 -11.69 0.93
N VAL A 137 -9.17 -11.22 1.63
CA VAL A 137 -8.62 -11.90 2.81
C VAL A 137 -9.70 -12.03 3.87
N TRP A 138 -10.32 -10.92 4.28
CA TRP A 138 -11.32 -10.92 5.35
C TRP A 138 -12.60 -11.66 4.94
N LYS A 139 -13.00 -11.58 3.66
CA LYS A 139 -14.10 -12.39 3.15
C LYS A 139 -13.84 -13.88 3.30
N ARG A 140 -12.66 -14.36 2.94
CA ARG A 140 -12.27 -15.77 3.11
C ARG A 140 -12.24 -16.22 4.57
N LEU A 141 -11.95 -15.29 5.49
CA LEU A 141 -11.96 -15.57 6.94
C LEU A 141 -13.35 -15.52 7.55
N GLY A 142 -14.38 -15.02 6.82
CA GLY A 142 -15.77 -15.08 7.26
C GLY A 142 -16.48 -13.72 7.40
N ALA A 143 -15.80 -12.61 7.14
CA ALA A 143 -16.42 -11.29 7.17
C ALA A 143 -17.48 -11.12 6.07
N ASN A 144 -18.51 -10.32 6.33
CA ASN A 144 -19.28 -9.68 5.28
C ASN A 144 -18.46 -8.51 4.76
N VAL A 145 -18.31 -8.39 3.45
CA VAL A 145 -17.47 -7.33 2.85
C VAL A 145 -18.26 -6.58 1.81
N THR A 146 -18.43 -5.28 2.03
CA THR A 146 -19.02 -4.33 1.08
C THR A 146 -17.93 -3.41 0.56
N VAL A 147 -17.75 -3.37 -0.75
CA VAL A 147 -16.76 -2.54 -1.44
C VAL A 147 -17.47 -1.36 -2.09
N LEU A 148 -17.12 -0.14 -1.66
CA LEU A 148 -17.63 1.11 -2.19
C LEU A 148 -16.58 1.70 -3.15
N GLU A 149 -17.00 1.98 -4.39
CA GLU A 149 -16.12 2.56 -5.39
C GLU A 149 -16.79 3.75 -6.07
N TYR A 150 -16.05 4.86 -6.15
CA TYR A 150 -16.52 6.08 -6.79
C TYR A 150 -16.75 5.92 -8.30
N LEU A 151 -15.85 5.16 -8.94
CA LEU A 151 -15.95 4.85 -10.37
C LEU A 151 -17.01 3.76 -10.62
N ASP A 152 -17.40 3.61 -11.85
CA ASP A 152 -18.32 2.56 -12.32
C ASP A 152 -17.64 1.21 -12.56
N ARG A 153 -16.34 1.10 -12.25
CA ARG A 153 -15.52 -0.10 -12.43
C ARG A 153 -14.53 -0.29 -11.29
N ILE A 154 -14.11 -1.53 -11.07
CA ILE A 154 -12.99 -1.89 -10.20
C ILE A 154 -11.65 -1.80 -10.96
N LEU A 155 -10.54 -1.80 -10.25
CA LEU A 155 -9.17 -1.86 -10.79
C LEU A 155 -8.94 -0.84 -11.92
N PRO A 156 -9.10 0.45 -11.69
CA PRO A 156 -9.13 1.47 -12.76
C PRO A 156 -7.81 1.57 -13.55
N GLY A 157 -6.71 1.02 -13.03
CA GLY A 157 -5.40 0.98 -13.72
C GLY A 157 -5.16 -0.29 -14.55
N MET A 158 -6.09 -1.26 -14.50
CA MET A 158 -5.99 -2.53 -15.21
C MET A 158 -6.78 -2.52 -16.53
N ASP A 159 -6.49 -3.48 -17.41
CA ASP A 159 -7.28 -3.74 -18.59
C ASP A 159 -8.76 -3.92 -18.24
N SER A 160 -9.65 -3.42 -19.09
CA SER A 160 -11.08 -3.39 -18.78
C SER A 160 -11.74 -4.76 -18.79
N GLU A 161 -11.30 -5.66 -19.64
CA GLU A 161 -11.81 -7.03 -19.73
C GLU A 161 -11.39 -7.82 -18.48
N ILE A 162 -10.12 -7.71 -18.09
CA ILE A 162 -9.59 -8.32 -16.86
C ILE A 162 -10.33 -7.78 -15.62
N ALA A 163 -10.55 -6.47 -15.53
CA ALA A 163 -11.29 -5.89 -14.41
C ALA A 163 -12.74 -6.37 -14.33
N GLN A 164 -13.43 -6.55 -15.46
CA GLN A 164 -14.78 -7.07 -15.50
C GLN A 164 -14.84 -8.54 -15.08
N ASP A 165 -13.90 -9.35 -15.51
CA ASP A 165 -13.83 -10.77 -15.13
C ASP A 165 -13.49 -10.91 -13.64
N ALA A 166 -12.54 -10.11 -13.13
CA ALA A 166 -12.25 -10.03 -11.72
C ALA A 166 -13.51 -9.67 -10.90
N LEU A 167 -14.30 -8.69 -11.35
CA LEU A 167 -15.55 -8.31 -10.68
C LEU A 167 -16.55 -9.48 -10.60
N LYS A 168 -16.71 -10.25 -11.67
CA LYS A 168 -17.56 -11.43 -11.67
C LYS A 168 -17.09 -12.48 -10.67
N ILE A 169 -15.76 -12.70 -10.63
CA ILE A 169 -15.13 -13.67 -9.71
C ILE A 169 -15.34 -13.22 -8.26
N PHE A 170 -15.05 -11.97 -7.92
CA PHE A 170 -15.20 -11.46 -6.57
C PHE A 170 -16.65 -11.47 -6.09
N LYS A 171 -17.62 -11.13 -6.95
CA LYS A 171 -19.06 -11.27 -6.64
C LYS A 171 -19.42 -12.73 -6.37
N LYS A 172 -18.92 -13.67 -7.16
CA LYS A 172 -19.12 -15.11 -6.92
C LYS A 172 -18.49 -15.59 -5.61
N GLN A 173 -17.41 -14.98 -5.18
CA GLN A 173 -16.78 -15.21 -3.88
C GLN A 173 -17.53 -14.55 -2.73
N GLY A 174 -18.55 -13.75 -3.00
CA GLY A 174 -19.45 -13.16 -2.02
C GLY A 174 -19.03 -11.77 -1.53
N LEU A 175 -18.17 -11.05 -2.25
CA LEU A 175 -17.99 -9.63 -2.01
C LEU A 175 -19.18 -8.87 -2.61
N ASP A 176 -19.72 -7.92 -1.85
CA ASP A 176 -20.75 -6.98 -2.32
C ASP A 176 -20.07 -5.72 -2.89
N PHE A 177 -20.54 -5.26 -4.06
CA PHE A 177 -19.96 -4.10 -4.74
C PHE A 177 -21.01 -3.02 -4.99
N GLN A 178 -20.74 -1.83 -4.51
CA GLN A 178 -21.50 -0.62 -4.80
C GLN A 178 -20.61 0.33 -5.62
N LEU A 179 -20.63 0.17 -6.93
CA LEU A 179 -19.92 1.02 -7.89
C LEU A 179 -20.68 2.33 -8.11
N GLY A 180 -20.01 3.38 -8.61
CA GLY A 180 -20.57 4.71 -8.77
C GLY A 180 -21.03 5.33 -7.45
N THR A 181 -20.37 4.97 -6.33
CA THR A 181 -20.77 5.37 -4.99
C THR A 181 -19.76 6.33 -4.39
N LYS A 182 -20.17 7.57 -4.17
CA LYS A 182 -19.36 8.60 -3.55
C LYS A 182 -19.53 8.57 -2.04
N VAL A 183 -18.50 8.11 -1.34
CA VAL A 183 -18.45 8.22 0.13
C VAL A 183 -18.23 9.67 0.51
N THR A 184 -19.02 10.20 1.43
CA THR A 184 -18.98 11.57 1.91
C THR A 184 -18.42 11.67 3.32
N SER A 185 -18.63 10.66 4.16
CA SER A 185 -18.04 10.59 5.49
C SER A 185 -17.90 9.16 5.99
N ALA A 186 -16.99 8.94 6.94
CA ALA A 186 -16.97 7.77 7.79
C ALA A 186 -16.56 8.21 9.20
N ARG A 187 -17.31 7.77 10.21
CA ARG A 187 -17.07 8.07 11.63
C ARG A 187 -17.43 6.89 12.51
N VAL A 188 -16.87 6.87 13.69
CA VAL A 188 -17.24 5.94 14.76
C VAL A 188 -18.40 6.55 15.56
N GLU A 189 -19.44 5.75 15.84
CA GLU A 189 -20.58 6.12 16.62
C GLU A 189 -20.93 4.98 17.59
N GLY A 190 -20.55 5.14 18.86
CA GLY A 190 -20.62 4.06 19.84
C GLY A 190 -19.68 2.91 19.47
N ASP A 191 -20.25 1.72 19.31
CA ASP A 191 -19.49 0.51 18.96
C ASP A 191 -19.48 0.19 17.45
N GLU A 192 -20.02 1.06 16.62
CA GLU A 192 -20.13 0.87 15.17
C GLU A 192 -19.46 2.00 14.40
N CYS A 193 -19.17 1.74 13.14
CA CYS A 193 -18.80 2.72 12.14
C CYS A 193 -20.03 3.06 11.30
N ILE A 194 -20.21 4.35 10.98
CA ILE A 194 -21.22 4.84 10.06
C ILE A 194 -20.50 5.37 8.83
N VAL A 195 -20.80 4.81 7.67
CA VAL A 195 -20.30 5.27 6.37
C VAL A 195 -21.45 5.93 5.61
N GLU A 196 -21.31 7.21 5.29
CA GLU A 196 -22.31 7.97 4.54
C GLU A 196 -21.89 8.08 3.08
N CYS A 197 -22.87 7.89 2.21
CA CYS A 197 -22.71 7.97 0.76
C CYS A 197 -23.72 8.95 0.16
N GLU A 198 -23.31 9.67 -0.86
CA GLU A 198 -24.17 10.64 -1.53
C GLU A 198 -25.42 9.95 -2.12
N GLY A 199 -26.60 10.42 -1.70
CA GLY A 199 -27.90 9.91 -2.20
C GLY A 199 -28.25 8.48 -1.80
N ARG A 200 -27.63 7.92 -0.76
CA ARG A 200 -27.89 6.56 -0.26
C ARG A 200 -28.07 6.56 1.25
N GLU A 201 -28.69 5.50 1.76
CA GLU A 201 -28.78 5.27 3.20
C GLU A 201 -27.38 4.98 3.77
N PRO A 202 -27.09 5.45 5.00
CA PRO A 202 -25.83 5.16 5.67
C PRO A 202 -25.63 3.66 5.90
N ILE A 203 -24.39 3.22 5.75
CA ILE A 203 -24.01 1.82 6.01
C ILE A 203 -23.41 1.73 7.42
N ARG A 204 -23.97 0.83 8.24
CA ARG A 204 -23.44 0.47 9.56
C ARG A 204 -22.52 -0.74 9.42
N CYS A 205 -21.35 -0.66 10.05
CA CYS A 205 -20.35 -1.73 10.03
C CYS A 205 -19.45 -1.66 11.28
N ASP A 206 -18.65 -2.67 11.51
CA ASP A 206 -17.70 -2.68 12.63
C ASP A 206 -16.29 -2.26 12.25
N ARG A 207 -15.92 -2.33 10.96
CA ARG A 207 -14.62 -1.88 10.45
C ARG A 207 -14.74 -1.19 9.10
N VAL A 208 -13.88 -0.19 8.89
CA VAL A 208 -13.75 0.51 7.60
C VAL A 208 -12.30 0.50 7.17
N LEU A 209 -12.04 0.03 5.95
CA LEU A 209 -10.75 0.09 5.29
C LEU A 209 -10.75 1.21 4.26
N LEU A 210 -9.92 2.24 4.47
CA LEU A 210 -9.68 3.29 3.48
C LEU A 210 -8.57 2.87 2.51
N ALA A 211 -8.92 2.69 1.23
CA ALA A 211 -8.04 2.21 0.17
C ALA A 211 -8.23 2.96 -1.16
N VAL A 212 -8.40 4.29 -1.09
CA VAL A 212 -8.71 5.17 -2.24
C VAL A 212 -7.48 5.60 -3.05
N GLY A 213 -6.31 5.07 -2.73
CA GLY A 213 -5.05 5.37 -3.41
C GLY A 213 -3.96 5.81 -2.45
N ARG A 214 -2.87 6.33 -3.02
CA ARG A 214 -1.66 6.70 -2.27
C ARG A 214 -1.17 8.08 -2.69
N SER A 215 -0.53 8.78 -1.77
CA SER A 215 0.10 10.10 -1.98
C SER A 215 1.61 10.01 -1.73
N PRO A 216 2.46 10.66 -2.54
CA PRO A 216 3.90 10.64 -2.37
C PRO A 216 4.33 11.30 -1.05
N ASN A 217 5.35 10.74 -0.39
CA ASN A 217 5.90 11.27 0.84
C ASN A 217 6.96 12.34 0.57
N THR A 218 6.54 13.54 0.23
CA THR A 218 7.41 14.69 -0.03
C THR A 218 7.39 15.75 1.08
N GLN A 219 6.41 15.67 1.99
CA GLN A 219 6.31 16.61 3.11
C GLN A 219 7.47 16.43 4.10
N GLY A 220 8.06 17.57 4.50
CA GLY A 220 9.17 17.61 5.47
C GLY A 220 10.53 17.17 4.92
N LEU A 221 10.63 16.90 3.61
CA LEU A 221 11.92 16.71 2.94
C LEU A 221 12.73 18.00 2.79
N GLY A 222 12.09 19.17 2.93
CA GLY A 222 12.68 20.45 2.53
C GLY A 222 12.56 20.71 1.03
N ALA A 223 11.70 19.95 0.32
CA ALA A 223 11.59 20.00 -1.13
C ALA A 223 11.29 21.39 -1.70
N GLU A 224 10.38 22.14 -1.07
CA GLU A 224 10.04 23.50 -1.48
C GLU A 224 11.21 24.47 -1.26
N ALA A 225 11.86 24.41 -0.09
CA ALA A 225 13.01 25.27 0.24
C ALA A 225 14.21 24.97 -0.67
N LEU A 226 14.38 23.70 -1.07
CA LEU A 226 15.41 23.28 -2.01
C LEU A 226 15.07 23.68 -3.47
N GLY A 227 13.81 24.03 -3.77
CA GLY A 227 13.35 24.36 -5.11
C GLY A 227 13.15 23.13 -6.00
N LEU A 228 12.83 21.96 -5.42
CA LEU A 228 12.50 20.77 -6.19
C LEU A 228 11.22 20.97 -7.00
N THR A 229 11.28 20.63 -8.29
CA THR A 229 10.11 20.69 -9.15
C THR A 229 9.21 19.52 -8.91
N MET A 230 7.94 19.79 -8.60
CA MET A 230 6.91 18.78 -8.34
C MET A 230 5.68 19.01 -9.24
N ASP A 231 4.96 17.94 -9.52
CA ASP A 231 3.69 18.03 -10.23
C ASP A 231 2.53 18.42 -9.27
N ARG A 232 1.33 18.56 -9.83
CA ARG A 232 0.11 18.93 -9.07
C ARG A 232 -0.31 17.88 -8.02
N ARG A 233 0.24 16.67 -8.09
CA ARG A 233 0.00 15.57 -7.12
C ARG A 233 1.10 15.48 -6.07
N GLY A 234 2.07 16.41 -6.09
CA GLY A 234 3.20 16.42 -5.16
C GLY A 234 4.30 15.41 -5.49
N ARG A 235 4.33 14.85 -6.72
CA ARG A 235 5.38 13.93 -7.16
C ARG A 235 6.56 14.71 -7.68
N ILE A 236 7.77 14.29 -7.32
CA ILE A 236 9.03 14.92 -7.76
C ILE A 236 9.24 14.60 -9.23
N LEU A 237 9.44 15.62 -10.07
CA LEU A 237 9.75 15.43 -11.48
C LEU A 237 11.23 15.07 -11.65
N VAL A 238 11.48 14.05 -12.46
CA VAL A 238 12.81 13.57 -12.82
C VAL A 238 12.93 13.41 -14.35
N ASP A 239 14.16 13.43 -14.84
CA ASP A 239 14.48 13.08 -16.21
C ASP A 239 14.61 11.52 -16.38
N ASP A 240 14.96 11.09 -17.61
CA ASP A 240 15.15 9.68 -17.94
C ASP A 240 16.33 9.02 -17.20
N HIS A 241 17.11 9.81 -16.45
CA HIS A 241 18.23 9.37 -15.62
C HIS A 241 17.96 9.54 -14.12
N PHE A 242 16.68 9.66 -13.73
CA PHE A 242 16.23 9.84 -12.33
C PHE A 242 16.71 11.15 -11.68
N LYS A 243 17.29 12.10 -12.46
CA LYS A 243 17.77 13.38 -11.96
C LYS A 243 16.60 14.32 -11.74
N THR A 244 16.62 15.00 -10.59
CA THR A 244 15.74 16.16 -10.35
C THR A 244 16.32 17.40 -11.02
N ASN A 245 15.64 18.53 -10.89
CA ASN A 245 16.17 19.83 -11.29
C ASN A 245 17.31 20.35 -10.39
N ILE A 246 17.64 19.64 -9.29
CA ILE A 246 18.74 20.00 -8.40
C ILE A 246 19.92 19.06 -8.64
N GLU A 247 21.09 19.63 -8.92
CA GLU A 247 22.29 18.83 -9.20
C GLU A 247 22.67 17.94 -8.00
N GLY A 248 22.99 16.69 -8.29
CA GLY A 248 23.31 15.67 -7.29
C GLY A 248 22.11 15.15 -6.49
N VAL A 249 20.88 15.55 -6.85
CA VAL A 249 19.65 15.02 -6.22
C VAL A 249 18.84 14.23 -7.23
N TYR A 250 18.51 13.00 -6.85
CA TYR A 250 17.78 12.01 -7.64
C TYR A 250 16.53 11.57 -6.89
N ALA A 251 15.54 11.03 -7.60
CA ALA A 251 14.34 10.48 -6.96
C ALA A 251 13.82 9.26 -7.74
N ILE A 252 13.27 8.29 -7.00
CA ILE A 252 12.73 7.02 -7.53
C ILE A 252 11.52 6.54 -6.72
N GLY A 253 10.82 5.55 -7.25
CA GLY A 253 9.72 4.85 -6.58
C GLY A 253 8.43 5.66 -6.55
N ASP A 254 7.69 5.57 -5.44
CA ASP A 254 6.36 6.17 -5.35
C ASP A 254 6.36 7.70 -5.30
N VAL A 255 7.51 8.34 -5.06
CA VAL A 255 7.62 9.81 -5.01
C VAL A 255 7.74 10.44 -6.39
N VAL A 256 7.95 9.65 -7.45
CA VAL A 256 8.05 10.13 -8.84
C VAL A 256 6.82 9.73 -9.67
N PRO A 257 6.62 10.31 -10.86
CA PRO A 257 5.54 9.89 -11.77
C PRO A 257 5.60 8.40 -12.14
N GLY A 258 4.43 7.83 -12.44
CA GLY A 258 4.26 6.42 -12.79
C GLY A 258 3.41 5.65 -11.77
N PRO A 259 3.24 4.35 -11.96
CA PRO A 259 2.51 3.49 -11.03
C PRO A 259 3.31 3.31 -9.72
N MET A 260 2.60 3.30 -8.59
CA MET A 260 3.20 3.08 -7.27
C MET A 260 3.28 1.57 -7.00
N LEU A 261 4.32 0.93 -7.54
CA LEU A 261 4.55 -0.51 -7.49
C LEU A 261 5.95 -0.81 -6.94
N ALA A 262 6.05 -1.77 -6.04
CA ALA A 262 7.31 -2.14 -5.40
C ALA A 262 8.39 -2.55 -6.42
N HIS A 263 8.03 -3.42 -7.38
CA HIS A 263 8.97 -3.88 -8.41
C HIS A 263 9.40 -2.75 -9.37
N LYS A 264 8.53 -1.75 -9.66
CA LYS A 264 8.97 -0.53 -10.37
C LYS A 264 10.04 0.21 -9.57
N ALA A 265 9.83 0.41 -8.27
CA ALA A 265 10.77 1.11 -7.42
C ALA A 265 12.11 0.35 -7.29
N GLU A 266 12.08 -0.98 -7.25
CA GLU A 266 13.29 -1.83 -7.24
C GLU A 266 14.07 -1.71 -8.53
N GLU A 267 13.42 -1.81 -9.70
CA GLU A 267 14.06 -1.64 -11.00
C GLU A 267 14.62 -0.22 -11.19
N GLU A 268 13.87 0.82 -10.79
CA GLU A 268 14.37 2.19 -10.79
C GLU A 268 15.60 2.37 -9.89
N ALA A 269 15.62 1.70 -8.71
CA ALA A 269 16.76 1.77 -7.80
C ALA A 269 18.01 1.17 -8.41
N VAL A 270 17.91 0.02 -9.03
CA VAL A 270 19.02 -0.63 -9.73
C VAL A 270 19.51 0.25 -10.88
N ALA A 271 18.60 0.66 -11.77
CA ALA A 271 18.94 1.48 -12.94
C ALA A 271 19.59 2.84 -12.53
N CYS A 272 19.06 3.49 -11.49
CA CYS A 272 19.61 4.74 -10.98
C CYS A 272 21.02 4.57 -10.43
N VAL A 273 21.28 3.52 -9.64
CA VAL A 273 22.61 3.27 -9.05
C VAL A 273 23.60 2.86 -10.13
N GLU A 274 23.22 2.03 -11.09
CA GLU A 274 24.06 1.67 -12.24
C GLU A 274 24.42 2.90 -13.08
N MET A 275 23.46 3.78 -13.35
CA MET A 275 23.69 5.05 -14.05
C MET A 275 24.66 5.94 -13.28
N LEU A 276 24.55 6.05 -11.96
CA LEU A 276 25.49 6.80 -11.12
C LEU A 276 26.90 6.21 -11.11
N ALA A 277 27.03 4.89 -11.17
CA ALA A 277 28.30 4.20 -11.09
C ALA A 277 29.03 4.09 -12.44
N THR A 278 28.29 3.89 -13.53
CA THR A 278 28.84 3.54 -14.85
C THR A 278 28.52 4.54 -15.97
N GLY A 279 27.58 5.46 -15.73
CA GLY A 279 27.02 6.34 -16.75
C GLY A 279 25.90 5.70 -17.59
N TYR A 280 25.52 4.44 -17.30
CA TYR A 280 24.47 3.72 -17.98
C TYR A 280 23.54 3.04 -16.98
N GLY A 281 22.24 3.21 -17.14
CA GLY A 281 21.20 2.52 -16.38
C GLY A 281 19.89 2.66 -17.16
N HIS A 282 19.12 1.57 -17.27
CA HIS A 282 17.91 1.52 -18.08
C HIS A 282 16.81 0.71 -17.41
N ILE A 283 15.58 1.21 -17.53
CA ILE A 283 14.36 0.49 -17.16
C ILE A 283 13.39 0.50 -18.34
N ASN A 284 12.75 -0.63 -18.59
CA ASN A 284 11.68 -0.73 -19.58
C ASN A 284 10.32 -0.68 -18.88
N TYR A 285 9.71 0.49 -18.80
CA TYR A 285 8.41 0.68 -18.16
C TYR A 285 7.26 -0.11 -18.83
N ASN A 286 7.41 -0.51 -20.10
CA ASN A 286 6.38 -1.29 -20.82
C ASN A 286 6.32 -2.76 -20.39
N THR A 287 7.32 -3.23 -19.63
CA THR A 287 7.38 -4.61 -19.15
C THR A 287 7.04 -4.75 -17.67
N LEU A 288 6.66 -3.66 -17.02
CA LEU A 288 6.24 -3.70 -15.61
C LEU A 288 4.86 -4.34 -15.47
N PRO A 289 4.72 -5.51 -14.83
CA PRO A 289 3.43 -6.17 -14.70
C PRO A 289 2.53 -5.46 -13.68
N GLY A 290 1.24 -5.37 -13.99
CA GLY A 290 0.22 -5.06 -13.00
C GLY A 290 -0.33 -6.36 -12.42
N VAL A 291 -0.22 -6.57 -11.11
CA VAL A 291 -0.65 -7.80 -10.44
C VAL A 291 -1.61 -7.46 -9.30
N VAL A 292 -2.61 -8.32 -9.10
CA VAL A 292 -3.53 -8.29 -7.95
C VAL A 292 -3.43 -9.63 -7.25
N TYR A 293 -2.85 -9.66 -6.05
CA TYR A 293 -2.60 -10.89 -5.28
C TYR A 293 -3.87 -11.41 -4.60
N THR A 294 -4.84 -11.79 -5.40
CA THR A 294 -6.11 -12.40 -4.98
C THR A 294 -6.13 -13.89 -5.34
N GLU A 295 -7.28 -14.54 -5.34
CA GLU A 295 -7.49 -15.90 -5.83
C GLU A 295 -8.71 -15.89 -6.76
N PRO A 296 -8.52 -16.15 -8.07
CA PRO A 296 -7.21 -16.26 -8.75
C PRO A 296 -6.41 -14.96 -8.75
N GLU A 297 -5.12 -15.13 -9.00
CA GLU A 297 -4.17 -14.03 -9.15
C GLU A 297 -4.27 -13.40 -10.54
#